data_3d5b360c7fc46c2a9749bf5d701af674
#
_entry.id   3d5b360c7fc46c2a9749bf5d701af674
#
_cell.length_a   1.000
_cell.length_b   1.000
_cell.length_c   1.000
_cell.angle_alpha   90.00
_cell.angle_beta   90.00
_cell.angle_gamma   90.00
#
_symmetry.space_group_name_H-M   'P 1'
#
loop_
_entity.id
_entity.type
_entity.pdbx_description
1 polymer ?
#
loop_
_entity_poly.entity_id
_entity_poly.type
_entity_poly.pdbx_seq_one_letter_code
_entity_poly.pdbx_strand_id
1 'polypeptide(L)'
;MTEKFEPKLLILDCDGVLYHPSELHIHAMVYAFNDVCEDLGLKEEKFNYIENCTQDKPIKGIYDYIGYVAQKVGIKTDDFISKMVNHVDYSHIKTDKCEILQKCIALNNKYKICICTNNHTEHTNQVLKAKFNITPSQLPFEIFDTRFAELEGKFYPKESQLFVSKLEEHFKIKSCNFLWIDDNPKVIEKVKSFGSQAILVTEQNPLSDILEKLR
;
A
#
# COMPACT_ATOMS: atom_id res chain seq x y z
N MET A 1 -13.13 6.78 -34.86
CA MET A 1 -11.80 7.00 -34.27
C MET A 1 -11.96 6.86 -32.78
N THR A 2 -11.46 5.80 -32.18
CA THR A 2 -11.43 5.68 -30.71
C THR A 2 -10.42 6.71 -30.21
N GLU A 3 -10.88 7.71 -29.46
CA GLU A 3 -9.99 8.64 -28.77
C GLU A 3 -8.95 7.82 -28.00
N LYS A 4 -7.69 8.12 -28.26
CA LYS A 4 -6.59 7.45 -27.56
C LYS A 4 -6.67 7.85 -26.09
N PHE A 5 -6.93 6.87 -25.21
CA PHE A 5 -6.97 7.13 -23.77
C PHE A 5 -5.64 7.74 -23.32
N GLU A 6 -5.70 8.90 -22.71
CA GLU A 6 -4.57 9.58 -22.12
C GLU A 6 -4.86 9.84 -20.63
N PRO A 7 -4.21 9.12 -19.72
CA PRO A 7 -4.45 9.29 -18.30
C PRO A 7 -4.06 10.71 -17.84
N LYS A 8 -4.73 11.21 -16.81
CA LYS A 8 -4.38 12.48 -16.15
C LYS A 8 -3.81 12.25 -14.76
N LEU A 9 -4.14 11.12 -14.14
CA LEU A 9 -3.63 10.69 -12.84
C LEU A 9 -3.10 9.27 -12.94
N LEU A 10 -1.83 9.08 -12.58
CA LEU A 10 -1.23 7.76 -12.36
C LEU A 10 -1.30 7.43 -10.87
N ILE A 11 -1.83 6.28 -10.55
CA ILE A 11 -1.99 5.79 -9.18
C ILE A 11 -1.14 4.53 -9.06
N LEU A 12 -0.10 4.60 -8.24
CA LEU A 12 0.83 3.50 -8.01
C LEU A 12 0.51 2.82 -6.69
N ASP A 13 0.48 1.50 -6.67
CA ASP A 13 0.58 0.76 -5.41
C ASP A 13 2.00 0.82 -4.85
N CYS A 14 2.16 0.49 -3.58
CA CYS A 14 3.44 0.36 -2.92
C CYS A 14 3.94 -1.08 -2.95
N ASP A 15 3.20 -1.98 -2.29
CA ASP A 15 3.56 -3.38 -2.11
C ASP A 15 3.37 -4.15 -3.43
N GLY A 16 4.39 -4.87 -3.89
CA GLY A 16 4.36 -5.58 -5.16
C GLY A 16 4.59 -4.71 -6.40
N VAL A 17 4.63 -3.37 -6.23
CA VAL A 17 4.83 -2.41 -7.33
C VAL A 17 6.13 -1.64 -7.16
N LEU A 18 6.32 -0.91 -6.06
CA LEU A 18 7.55 -0.15 -5.80
C LEU A 18 8.67 -1.04 -5.24
N TYR A 19 8.33 -2.09 -4.54
CA TYR A 19 9.24 -3.13 -4.08
C TYR A 19 8.50 -4.47 -4.08
N HIS A 20 9.24 -5.58 -4.07
CA HIS A 20 8.61 -6.90 -3.96
C HIS A 20 8.49 -7.30 -2.49
N PRO A 21 7.30 -7.72 -1.98
CA PRO A 21 7.11 -8.09 -0.58
C PRO A 21 8.06 -9.17 -0.07
N SER A 22 8.59 -10.05 -0.96
CA SER A 22 9.60 -11.04 -0.59
C SER A 22 10.96 -10.44 -0.20
N GLU A 23 11.16 -9.14 -0.43
CA GLU A 23 12.34 -8.42 0.08
C GLU A 23 12.25 -8.18 1.59
N LEU A 24 11.05 -8.24 2.19
CA LEU A 24 10.89 -8.29 3.63
C LEU A 24 11.01 -9.74 4.11
N HIS A 25 11.49 -9.92 5.34
CA HIS A 25 11.46 -11.23 5.96
C HIS A 25 10.00 -11.73 6.02
N ILE A 26 9.76 -12.99 5.64
CA ILE A 26 8.41 -13.58 5.53
C ILE A 26 7.55 -13.40 6.78
N HIS A 27 8.18 -13.28 7.94
CA HIS A 27 7.53 -13.09 9.23
C HIS A 27 7.73 -11.69 9.83
N ALA A 28 8.22 -10.72 9.04
CA ALA A 28 8.54 -9.38 9.54
C ALA A 28 7.37 -8.73 10.31
N MET A 29 6.15 -8.86 9.77
CA MET A 29 4.94 -8.34 10.43
C MET A 29 4.58 -9.12 11.70
N VAL A 30 4.84 -10.43 11.73
CA VAL A 30 4.60 -11.27 12.94
C VAL A 30 5.58 -10.91 14.04
N TYR A 31 6.84 -10.70 13.69
CA TYR A 31 7.83 -10.27 14.68
C TYR A 31 7.51 -8.89 15.23
N ALA A 32 7.20 -7.93 14.36
CA ALA A 32 6.80 -6.59 14.76
C ALA A 32 5.55 -6.59 15.65
N PHE A 33 4.56 -7.44 15.35
CA PHE A 33 3.40 -7.63 16.22
C PHE A 33 3.80 -8.15 17.60
N ASN A 34 4.66 -9.18 17.65
CA ASN A 34 5.12 -9.78 18.89
C ASN A 34 5.93 -8.79 19.74
N ASP A 35 6.76 -7.94 19.11
CA ASP A 35 7.53 -6.90 19.79
C ASP A 35 6.61 -5.86 20.42
N VAL A 36 5.57 -5.40 19.69
CA VAL A 36 4.56 -4.49 20.25
C VAL A 36 3.79 -5.13 21.40
N CYS A 37 3.43 -6.42 21.29
CA CYS A 37 2.81 -7.14 22.41
C CYS A 37 3.74 -7.19 23.64
N GLU A 38 5.02 -7.37 23.43
CA GLU A 38 6.02 -7.37 24.51
C GLU A 38 6.13 -5.99 25.18
N ASP A 39 6.23 -4.92 24.39
CA ASP A 39 6.29 -3.53 24.85
C ASP A 39 5.04 -3.14 25.66
N LEU A 40 3.89 -3.67 25.29
CA LEU A 40 2.61 -3.44 25.96
C LEU A 40 2.35 -4.40 27.13
N GLY A 41 3.28 -5.33 27.43
CA GLY A 41 3.10 -6.34 28.48
C GLY A 41 2.11 -7.45 28.15
N LEU A 42 1.76 -7.61 26.87
CA LEU A 42 0.76 -8.56 26.34
C LEU A 42 1.40 -9.88 25.89
N LYS A 43 2.26 -10.45 26.68
CA LYS A 43 3.05 -11.66 26.29
C LYS A 43 2.20 -12.86 25.87
N GLU A 44 0.98 -12.97 26.42
CA GLU A 44 0.03 -14.06 26.10
C GLU A 44 -0.65 -13.90 24.75
N GLU A 45 -0.60 -12.68 24.17
CA GLU A 45 -1.23 -12.35 22.89
C GLU A 45 -0.26 -12.47 21.70
N LYS A 46 0.97 -12.92 21.92
CA LYS A 46 1.93 -13.13 20.84
C LYS A 46 1.36 -14.04 19.78
N PHE A 47 1.41 -13.58 18.55
CA PHE A 47 0.89 -14.31 17.40
C PHE A 47 1.89 -15.39 16.99
N ASN A 48 1.48 -16.65 17.07
CA ASN A 48 2.22 -17.74 16.45
C ASN A 48 1.56 -18.04 15.10
N TYR A 49 2.19 -17.65 14.01
CA TYR A 49 1.69 -17.81 12.65
C TYR A 49 1.36 -19.28 12.35
N ILE A 50 2.23 -20.21 12.78
CA ILE A 50 2.07 -21.66 12.53
C ILE A 50 0.86 -22.21 13.29
N GLU A 51 0.65 -21.79 14.53
CA GLU A 51 -0.44 -22.29 15.38
C GLU A 51 -1.78 -21.57 15.15
N ASN A 52 -1.73 -20.30 14.73
CA ASN A 52 -2.92 -19.46 14.58
C ASN A 52 -3.48 -19.41 13.15
N CYS A 53 -2.73 -19.87 12.14
CA CYS A 53 -3.20 -20.03 10.76
C CYS A 53 -3.64 -21.44 10.41
N THR A 54 -4.11 -22.24 11.36
CA THR A 54 -4.68 -23.57 11.11
C THR A 54 -6.10 -23.45 10.56
N GLN A 55 -6.53 -24.48 9.78
CA GLN A 55 -7.83 -24.50 9.09
C GLN A 55 -9.05 -24.33 10.01
N ASP A 56 -8.89 -24.59 11.31
CA ASP A 56 -9.98 -24.56 12.29
C ASP A 56 -10.14 -23.22 13.02
N LYS A 57 -9.26 -22.24 12.78
CA LYS A 57 -9.37 -20.90 13.39
C LYS A 57 -9.75 -19.86 12.33
N PRO A 58 -10.82 -19.06 12.57
CA PRO A 58 -11.32 -18.09 11.61
C PRO A 58 -10.44 -16.82 11.47
N ILE A 59 -9.29 -16.75 12.14
CA ILE A 59 -8.34 -15.65 12.03
C ILE A 59 -7.66 -15.75 10.68
N LYS A 60 -8.11 -14.95 9.73
CA LYS A 60 -7.68 -14.98 8.32
C LYS A 60 -6.31 -14.36 8.06
N GLY A 61 -5.63 -13.88 9.09
CA GLY A 61 -4.31 -13.30 8.97
C GLY A 61 -3.97 -12.37 10.14
N ILE A 62 -2.76 -11.84 10.10
CA ILE A 62 -2.23 -11.00 11.19
C ILE A 62 -3.09 -9.74 11.41
N TYR A 63 -3.64 -9.14 10.36
CA TYR A 63 -4.45 -7.92 10.48
C TYR A 63 -5.76 -8.13 11.25
N ASP A 64 -6.43 -9.26 11.05
CA ASP A 64 -7.64 -9.59 11.82
C ASP A 64 -7.30 -9.79 13.30
N TYR A 65 -6.13 -10.39 13.56
CA TYR A 65 -5.66 -10.61 14.93
C TYR A 65 -5.23 -9.31 15.61
N ILE A 66 -4.59 -8.40 14.87
CA ILE A 66 -4.28 -7.05 15.36
C ILE A 66 -5.54 -6.33 15.83
N GLY A 67 -6.60 -6.35 15.03
CA GLY A 67 -7.88 -5.73 15.39
C GLY A 67 -8.47 -6.31 16.67
N TYR A 68 -8.44 -7.64 16.80
CA TYR A 68 -8.88 -8.33 18.02
C TYR A 68 -8.07 -7.91 19.26
N VAL A 69 -6.73 -7.95 19.17
CA VAL A 69 -5.86 -7.60 20.30
C VAL A 69 -5.99 -6.12 20.65
N ALA A 70 -6.00 -5.23 19.68
CA ALA A 70 -6.18 -3.79 19.89
C ALA A 70 -7.48 -3.50 20.63
N GLN A 71 -8.59 -4.12 20.24
CA GLN A 71 -9.88 -4.01 20.93
C GLN A 71 -9.80 -4.52 22.37
N LYS A 72 -9.16 -5.67 22.58
CA LYS A 72 -9.02 -6.30 23.91
C LYS A 72 -8.29 -5.40 24.90
N VAL A 73 -7.30 -4.63 24.46
CA VAL A 73 -6.48 -3.76 25.30
C VAL A 73 -6.91 -2.30 25.27
N GLY A 74 -7.99 -1.97 24.56
CA GLY A 74 -8.54 -0.62 24.50
C GLY A 74 -7.68 0.38 23.71
N ILE A 75 -6.82 -0.11 22.80
CA ILE A 75 -6.01 0.72 21.88
C ILE A 75 -6.71 0.75 20.53
N LYS A 76 -6.65 1.88 19.83
CA LYS A 76 -7.13 1.94 18.45
C LYS A 76 -6.26 1.06 17.55
N THR A 77 -6.88 0.33 16.62
CA THR A 77 -6.16 -0.56 15.69
C THR A 77 -5.07 0.19 14.93
N ASP A 78 -5.34 1.41 14.49
CA ASP A 78 -4.34 2.25 13.79
C ASP A 78 -3.13 2.59 14.64
N ASP A 79 -3.34 2.93 15.92
CA ASP A 79 -2.24 3.22 16.84
C ASP A 79 -1.38 1.97 17.07
N PHE A 80 -2.00 0.79 17.10
CA PHE A 80 -1.30 -0.48 17.21
C PHE A 80 -0.47 -0.75 15.95
N ILE A 81 -1.06 -0.58 14.75
CA ILE A 81 -0.34 -0.80 13.49
C ILE A 81 0.80 0.22 13.32
N SER A 82 0.59 1.48 13.69
CA SER A 82 1.66 2.50 13.66
C SER A 82 2.85 2.11 14.54
N LYS A 83 2.58 1.50 15.71
CA LYS A 83 3.65 0.94 16.55
C LYS A 83 4.35 -0.23 15.86
N MET A 84 3.59 -1.17 15.27
CA MET A 84 4.17 -2.32 14.56
C MET A 84 5.12 -1.90 13.44
N VAL A 85 4.75 -0.91 12.64
CA VAL A 85 5.59 -0.43 11.53
C VAL A 85 6.99 0.00 12.01
N ASN A 86 7.10 0.53 13.23
CA ASN A 86 8.39 0.93 13.81
C ASN A 86 9.27 -0.27 14.23
N HIS A 87 8.68 -1.45 14.40
CA HIS A 87 9.39 -2.70 14.72
C HIS A 87 9.69 -3.57 13.50
N VAL A 88 9.12 -3.25 12.33
CA VAL A 88 9.41 -3.99 11.09
C VAL A 88 10.86 -3.78 10.68
N ASP A 89 11.59 -4.86 10.44
CA ASP A 89 12.94 -4.79 9.89
C ASP A 89 12.91 -4.61 8.37
N TYR A 90 13.20 -3.40 7.91
CA TYR A 90 13.28 -3.04 6.50
C TYR A 90 14.69 -3.20 5.91
N SER A 91 15.68 -3.65 6.68
CA SER A 91 17.08 -3.76 6.23
C SER A 91 17.29 -4.74 5.08
N HIS A 92 16.37 -5.68 4.91
CA HIS A 92 16.39 -6.66 3.83
C HIS A 92 15.91 -6.11 2.48
N ILE A 93 15.26 -4.95 2.45
CA ILE A 93 14.85 -4.31 1.21
C ILE A 93 16.10 -3.86 0.46
N LYS A 94 16.29 -4.42 -0.76
CA LYS A 94 17.42 -4.07 -1.61
C LYS A 94 17.29 -2.64 -2.10
N THR A 95 18.28 -1.82 -1.81
CA THR A 95 18.33 -0.45 -2.31
C THR A 95 18.37 -0.44 -3.84
N ASP A 96 17.44 0.28 -4.45
CA ASP A 96 17.43 0.57 -5.88
C ASP A 96 18.28 1.82 -6.16
N LYS A 97 18.89 1.87 -7.34
CA LYS A 97 19.62 3.06 -7.82
C LYS A 97 18.69 4.22 -8.20
N CYS A 98 17.50 4.25 -7.66
CA CYS A 98 16.46 5.25 -7.90
C CYS A 98 15.93 5.32 -9.35
N GLU A 99 16.23 4.35 -10.23
CA GLU A 99 15.79 4.40 -11.63
C GLU A 99 14.27 4.43 -11.77
N ILE A 100 13.56 3.58 -11.03
CA ILE A 100 12.09 3.55 -11.02
C ILE A 100 11.53 4.87 -10.53
N LEU A 101 12.06 5.39 -9.42
CA LEU A 101 11.62 6.64 -8.85
C LEU A 101 11.90 7.82 -9.78
N GLN A 102 13.07 7.85 -10.43
CA GLN A 102 13.40 8.90 -11.41
C GLN A 102 12.46 8.87 -12.61
N LYS A 103 12.07 7.68 -13.09
CA LYS A 103 11.05 7.53 -14.13
C LYS A 103 9.69 8.09 -13.67
N CYS A 104 9.25 7.80 -12.45
CA CYS A 104 8.03 8.36 -11.89
C CYS A 104 8.11 9.89 -11.81
N ILE A 105 9.21 10.44 -11.29
CA ILE A 105 9.43 11.90 -11.19
C ILE A 105 9.39 12.55 -12.58
N ALA A 106 10.04 11.94 -13.57
CA ALA A 106 10.02 12.46 -14.95
C ALA A 106 8.60 12.49 -15.54
N LEU A 107 7.79 11.46 -15.25
CA LEU A 107 6.40 11.40 -15.68
C LEU A 107 5.48 12.38 -14.96
N ASN A 108 5.86 12.86 -13.76
CA ASN A 108 5.07 13.85 -13.00
C ASN A 108 4.93 15.21 -13.72
N ASN A 109 5.78 15.48 -14.71
CA ASN A 109 5.62 16.65 -15.58
C ASN A 109 4.48 16.47 -16.61
N LYS A 110 4.12 15.22 -16.94
CA LYS A 110 3.08 14.88 -17.93
C LYS A 110 1.77 14.46 -17.26
N TYR A 111 1.85 13.75 -16.16
CA TYR A 111 0.72 13.22 -15.41
C TYR A 111 0.82 13.67 -13.94
N LYS A 112 -0.32 13.86 -13.27
CA LYS A 112 -0.30 13.83 -11.80
C LYS A 112 -0.01 12.40 -11.35
N ILE A 113 0.76 12.25 -10.27
CA ILE A 113 1.10 10.94 -9.71
C ILE A 113 0.77 10.93 -8.22
N CYS A 114 0.26 9.81 -7.72
CA CYS A 114 0.16 9.52 -6.29
C CYS A 114 0.44 8.03 -6.02
N ILE A 115 0.77 7.73 -4.77
CA ILE A 115 0.85 6.37 -4.25
C ILE A 115 -0.44 6.11 -3.47
N CYS A 116 -1.13 5.01 -3.75
CA CYS A 116 -2.29 4.55 -2.98
C CYS A 116 -2.04 3.13 -2.48
N THR A 117 -2.10 2.94 -1.18
CA THR A 117 -1.83 1.66 -0.54
C THR A 117 -2.95 1.24 0.41
N ASN A 118 -3.15 -0.06 0.58
CA ASN A 118 -3.98 -0.61 1.65
C ASN A 118 -3.20 -0.76 2.97
N ASN A 119 -1.89 -0.58 2.93
CA ASN A 119 -1.05 -0.46 4.12
C ASN A 119 -1.08 0.98 4.68
N HIS A 120 -0.49 1.18 5.85
CA HIS A 120 -0.32 2.50 6.43
C HIS A 120 0.74 3.32 5.69
N THR A 121 0.55 4.64 5.62
CA THR A 121 1.52 5.59 5.05
C THR A 121 2.88 5.46 5.72
N GLU A 122 2.93 5.17 7.03
CA GLU A 122 4.16 4.94 7.79
C GLU A 122 4.98 3.78 7.21
N HIS A 123 4.31 2.67 6.83
CA HIS A 123 4.96 1.55 6.15
C HIS A 123 5.54 1.98 4.81
N THR A 124 4.75 2.65 3.98
CA THR A 124 5.23 3.18 2.68
C THR A 124 6.44 4.10 2.85
N ASN A 125 6.44 4.95 3.88
CA ASN A 125 7.56 5.85 4.17
C ASN A 125 8.85 5.08 4.51
N GLN A 126 8.74 4.00 5.28
CA GLN A 126 9.89 3.14 5.61
C GLN A 126 10.39 2.39 4.35
N VAL A 127 9.48 1.89 3.52
CA VAL A 127 9.83 1.28 2.22
C VAL A 127 10.57 2.27 1.34
N LEU A 128 10.07 3.49 1.17
CA LEU A 128 10.71 4.54 0.37
C LEU A 128 12.11 4.88 0.89
N LYS A 129 12.26 4.96 2.21
CA LYS A 129 13.56 5.19 2.85
C LYS A 129 14.52 4.01 2.60
N ALA A 130 14.07 2.78 2.80
CA ALA A 130 14.91 1.59 2.62
C ALA A 130 15.25 1.34 1.15
N LYS A 131 14.26 1.44 0.25
CA LYS A 131 14.41 1.15 -1.17
C LYS A 131 15.17 2.23 -1.93
N PHE A 132 14.82 3.50 -1.71
CA PHE A 132 15.28 4.62 -2.53
C PHE A 132 16.12 5.64 -1.76
N ASN A 133 16.31 5.45 -0.46
CA ASN A 133 17.00 6.38 0.43
C ASN A 133 16.41 7.81 0.39
N ILE A 134 15.08 7.91 0.34
CA ILE A 134 14.33 9.17 0.31
C ILE A 134 13.34 9.25 1.46
N THR A 135 12.99 10.48 1.81
CA THR A 135 11.90 10.77 2.76
C THR A 135 10.65 11.22 1.99
N PRO A 136 9.46 11.13 2.59
CA PRO A 136 8.22 11.60 1.96
C PRO A 136 8.26 13.05 1.48
N SER A 137 8.94 13.93 2.22
CA SER A 137 9.11 15.35 1.84
C SER A 137 9.94 15.58 0.56
N GLN A 138 10.64 14.56 0.11
CA GLN A 138 11.43 14.59 -1.14
C GLN A 138 10.66 14.08 -2.35
N LEU A 139 9.45 13.50 -2.12
CA LEU A 139 8.57 13.08 -3.20
C LEU A 139 7.81 14.27 -3.78
N PRO A 140 7.70 14.39 -5.11
CA PRO A 140 6.87 15.41 -5.75
C PRO A 140 5.38 14.99 -5.84
N PHE A 141 4.97 13.90 -5.16
CA PHE A 141 3.61 13.36 -5.21
C PHE A 141 3.19 12.83 -3.84
N GLU A 142 1.87 12.75 -3.64
CA GLU A 142 1.24 12.42 -2.37
C GLU A 142 1.08 10.92 -2.16
N ILE A 143 0.95 10.50 -0.89
CA ILE A 143 0.70 9.12 -0.48
C ILE A 143 -0.64 9.08 0.23
N PHE A 144 -1.51 8.16 -0.18
CA PHE A 144 -2.83 7.92 0.41
C PHE A 144 -2.93 6.47 0.88
N ASP A 145 -3.39 6.28 2.10
CA ASP A 145 -3.76 4.98 2.66
C ASP A 145 -5.26 4.89 2.94
N THR A 146 -5.71 3.80 3.53
CA THR A 146 -7.13 3.54 3.81
C THR A 146 -7.78 4.62 4.68
N ARG A 147 -7.00 5.34 5.52
CA ARG A 147 -7.48 6.45 6.37
C ARG A 147 -7.98 7.64 5.54
N PHE A 148 -7.49 7.79 4.31
CA PHE A 148 -7.99 8.80 3.38
C PHE A 148 -9.49 8.61 3.05
N ALA A 149 -9.96 7.37 3.06
CA ALA A 149 -11.36 7.03 2.79
C ALA A 149 -12.10 6.64 4.08
N GLU A 150 -12.00 7.46 5.11
CA GLU A 150 -12.77 7.28 6.34
C GLU A 150 -14.21 7.74 6.17
N LEU A 151 -15.16 6.95 6.70
CA LEU A 151 -16.55 7.29 6.86
C LEU A 151 -17.09 6.65 8.17
N GLU A 152 -17.62 7.46 9.09
CA GLU A 152 -18.19 7.01 10.37
C GLU A 152 -17.24 6.12 11.20
N GLY A 153 -15.95 6.45 11.22
CA GLY A 153 -14.93 5.71 11.95
C GLY A 153 -14.48 4.41 11.28
N LYS A 154 -14.93 4.13 10.05
CA LYS A 154 -14.47 2.99 9.26
C LYS A 154 -13.58 3.47 8.13
N PHE A 155 -12.47 2.74 7.93
CA PHE A 155 -11.58 2.93 6.82
C PHE A 155 -11.95 2.02 5.65
N TYR A 156 -11.85 2.55 4.45
CA TYR A 156 -12.22 1.83 3.25
C TYR A 156 -10.97 1.60 2.37
N PRO A 157 -10.82 0.40 1.81
CA PRO A 157 -9.66 0.06 0.99
C PRO A 157 -9.62 0.91 -0.29
N LYS A 158 -8.42 1.06 -0.85
CA LYS A 158 -8.15 1.89 -2.02
C LYS A 158 -9.01 1.53 -3.25
N GLU A 159 -9.44 0.29 -3.36
CA GLU A 159 -10.34 -0.20 -4.42
C GLU A 159 -11.83 0.00 -4.10
N SER A 160 -12.19 0.71 -3.03
CA SER A 160 -13.57 1.05 -2.72
C SER A 160 -14.07 2.24 -3.54
N GLN A 161 -15.38 2.28 -3.80
CA GLN A 161 -16.01 3.42 -4.47
C GLN A 161 -15.76 4.73 -3.70
N LEU A 162 -15.79 4.67 -2.36
CA LEU A 162 -15.55 5.85 -1.52
C LEU A 162 -14.14 6.40 -1.71
N PHE A 163 -13.14 5.53 -1.73
CA PHE A 163 -11.74 5.94 -1.92
C PHE A 163 -11.55 6.60 -3.30
N VAL A 164 -12.07 5.96 -4.35
CA VAL A 164 -12.01 6.48 -5.72
C VAL A 164 -12.71 7.85 -5.81
N SER A 165 -13.90 8.00 -5.21
CA SER A 165 -14.64 9.27 -5.21
C SER A 165 -13.87 10.38 -4.47
N LYS A 166 -13.21 10.06 -3.36
CA LYS A 166 -12.36 11.03 -2.63
C LYS A 166 -11.13 11.43 -3.44
N LEU A 167 -10.52 10.52 -4.22
CA LEU A 167 -9.45 10.89 -5.17
C LEU A 167 -9.97 11.81 -6.27
N GLU A 168 -11.15 11.54 -6.83
CA GLU A 168 -11.78 12.44 -7.81
C GLU A 168 -11.98 13.86 -7.25
N GLU A 169 -12.45 13.94 -6.01
CA GLU A 169 -12.64 15.21 -5.32
C GLU A 169 -11.32 15.93 -5.04
N HIS A 170 -10.32 15.21 -4.52
CA HIS A 170 -9.01 15.77 -4.17
C HIS A 170 -8.27 16.31 -5.40
N PHE A 171 -8.14 15.51 -6.45
CA PHE A 171 -7.40 15.88 -7.66
C PHE A 171 -8.22 16.72 -8.65
N LYS A 172 -9.54 16.79 -8.49
CA LYS A 172 -10.47 17.39 -9.48
C LYS A 172 -10.39 16.72 -10.85
N ILE A 173 -10.15 15.41 -10.88
CA ILE A 173 -10.03 14.57 -12.06
C ILE A 173 -11.02 13.42 -11.92
N LYS A 174 -11.75 13.11 -13.01
CA LYS A 174 -12.70 11.99 -13.04
C LYS A 174 -11.98 10.65 -13.13
N SER A 175 -12.52 9.62 -12.49
CA SER A 175 -11.94 8.27 -12.43
C SER A 175 -11.70 7.64 -13.81
N CYS A 176 -12.48 7.99 -14.82
CA CYS A 176 -12.24 7.57 -16.21
C CYS A 176 -10.90 8.07 -16.80
N ASN A 177 -10.26 9.05 -16.17
CA ASN A 177 -8.92 9.54 -16.48
C ASN A 177 -7.84 9.04 -15.50
N PHE A 178 -8.16 8.08 -14.65
CA PHE A 178 -7.20 7.43 -13.77
C PHE A 178 -6.57 6.22 -14.48
N LEU A 179 -5.28 6.03 -14.24
CA LEU A 179 -4.56 4.80 -14.55
C LEU A 179 -3.97 4.23 -13.28
N TRP A 180 -4.52 3.10 -12.84
CA TRP A 180 -4.03 2.34 -11.70
C TRP A 180 -2.93 1.38 -12.15
N ILE A 181 -1.88 1.28 -11.37
CA ILE A 181 -0.76 0.35 -11.57
C ILE A 181 -0.60 -0.42 -10.25
N ASP A 182 -0.97 -1.68 -10.26
CA ASP A 182 -1.16 -2.50 -9.06
C ASP A 182 -0.82 -3.96 -9.37
N ASP A 183 -0.33 -4.72 -8.40
CA ASP A 183 -0.01 -6.15 -8.57
C ASP A 183 -1.19 -7.06 -8.18
N ASN A 184 -2.23 -6.50 -7.56
CA ASN A 184 -3.39 -7.27 -7.12
C ASN A 184 -4.50 -7.29 -8.19
N PRO A 185 -4.79 -8.47 -8.80
CA PRO A 185 -5.81 -8.56 -9.84
C PRO A 185 -7.22 -8.18 -9.36
N LYS A 186 -7.53 -8.33 -8.06
CA LYS A 186 -8.83 -7.91 -7.51
C LYS A 186 -8.98 -6.40 -7.48
N VAL A 187 -7.90 -5.68 -7.13
CA VAL A 187 -7.87 -4.21 -7.20
C VAL A 187 -8.08 -3.76 -8.64
N ILE A 188 -7.32 -4.34 -9.59
CA ILE A 188 -7.44 -4.06 -11.03
C ILE A 188 -8.86 -4.24 -11.54
N GLU A 189 -9.49 -5.37 -11.24
CA GLU A 189 -10.87 -5.65 -11.65
C GLU A 189 -11.83 -4.62 -11.05
N LYS A 190 -11.68 -4.34 -9.74
CA LYS A 190 -12.59 -3.46 -9.03
C LYS A 190 -12.53 -2.01 -9.52
N VAL A 191 -11.34 -1.44 -9.71
CA VAL A 191 -11.21 -0.05 -10.18
C VAL A 191 -11.66 0.10 -11.63
N LYS A 192 -11.48 -0.93 -12.47
CA LYS A 192 -12.05 -0.97 -13.84
C LYS A 192 -13.58 -0.94 -13.82
N SER A 193 -14.21 -1.58 -12.84
CA SER A 193 -15.68 -1.54 -12.71
C SER A 193 -16.22 -0.14 -12.40
N PHE A 194 -15.38 0.77 -11.93
CA PHE A 194 -15.69 2.19 -11.68
C PHE A 194 -15.31 3.10 -12.87
N GLY A 195 -14.91 2.51 -14.00
CA GLY A 195 -14.56 3.24 -15.22
C GLY A 195 -13.10 3.68 -15.33
N SER A 196 -12.26 3.36 -14.36
CA SER A 196 -10.83 3.63 -14.43
C SER A 196 -10.12 2.67 -15.39
N GLN A 197 -8.96 3.10 -15.92
CA GLN A 197 -8.01 2.18 -16.55
C GLN A 197 -7.09 1.58 -15.48
N ALA A 198 -6.59 0.36 -15.72
CA ALA A 198 -5.66 -0.25 -14.80
C ALA A 198 -4.74 -1.25 -15.50
N ILE A 199 -3.50 -1.33 -15.05
CA ILE A 199 -2.45 -2.23 -15.52
C ILE A 199 -1.99 -3.11 -14.35
N LEU A 200 -2.00 -4.42 -14.57
CA LEU A 200 -1.48 -5.38 -13.63
C LEU A 200 0.06 -5.45 -13.74
N VAL A 201 0.73 -5.25 -12.62
CA VAL A 201 2.18 -5.50 -12.50
C VAL A 201 2.40 -7.00 -12.30
N THR A 202 3.32 -7.57 -13.07
CA THR A 202 3.74 -8.97 -12.98
C THR A 202 5.22 -9.07 -13.29
N GLU A 203 5.83 -10.24 -13.07
CA GLU A 203 7.22 -10.48 -13.49
C GLU A 203 7.43 -10.26 -15.00
N GLN A 204 6.42 -10.57 -15.83
CA GLN A 204 6.47 -10.40 -17.28
C GLN A 204 6.11 -8.98 -17.74
N ASN A 205 5.54 -8.17 -16.86
CA ASN A 205 5.19 -6.78 -17.11
C ASN A 205 5.54 -5.92 -15.88
N PRO A 206 6.84 -5.75 -15.59
CA PRO A 206 7.31 -5.02 -14.41
C PRO A 206 7.00 -3.52 -14.53
N LEU A 207 6.99 -2.82 -13.40
CA LEU A 207 6.74 -1.38 -13.35
C LEU A 207 7.66 -0.59 -14.29
N SER A 208 8.95 -0.96 -14.37
CA SER A 208 9.92 -0.31 -15.26
C SER A 208 9.45 -0.22 -16.71
N ASP A 209 8.89 -1.32 -17.23
CA ASP A 209 8.44 -1.44 -18.62
C ASP A 209 7.12 -0.70 -18.85
N ILE A 210 6.26 -0.69 -17.82
CA ILE A 210 5.01 0.08 -17.85
C ILE A 210 5.34 1.58 -17.94
N LEU A 211 6.26 2.07 -17.10
CA LEU A 211 6.66 3.47 -17.09
C LEU A 211 7.33 3.91 -18.40
N GLU A 212 8.13 3.03 -19.02
CA GLU A 212 8.73 3.32 -20.34
C GLU A 212 7.66 3.51 -21.44
N LYS A 213 6.59 2.72 -21.42
CA LYS A 213 5.48 2.84 -22.40
C LYS A 213 4.65 4.11 -22.20
N LEU A 214 4.71 4.73 -21.02
CA LEU A 214 3.98 5.98 -20.69
C LEU A 214 4.79 7.25 -21.02
N ARG A 215 6.07 7.13 -21.29
CA ARG A 215 6.93 8.24 -21.74
C ARG A 215 6.52 8.72 -23.11
#